data_89223218e8ed9817e48e06937c926fea
#
_entry.id   89223218e8ed9817e48e06937c926fea
#
_cell.length_a   1.000
_cell.length_b   1.000
_cell.length_c   1.000
_cell.angle_alpha   90.00
_cell.angle_beta   90.00
_cell.angle_gamma   90.00
#
_symmetry.space_group_name_H-M   'P 1'
#
loop_
_entity.id
_entity.type
_entity.pdbx_description
1 polymer ?
#
loop_
_entity_poly.entity_id
_entity_poly.type
_entity_poly.pdbx_seq_one_letter_code
_entity_poly.pdbx_strand_id
1 'polypeptide(L)'
;MPTLNLKKKTKKDNTRNEHSPNRELRQKAYNTTEWRKLRESYLKQHPVCEECLNKGKVTPATSVHHKETPFKNNTINKNLFLDYNNLMAVCHECHAEIHNREQGHITVQDVLKQLADLLDENKTDEELEQ
;
A
#
# COMPACT_ATOMS: atom_id res chain seq x y z
N MET A 1 14.58 -11.49 49.44
CA MET A 1 13.25 -11.77 48.93
C MET A 1 13.29 -11.76 47.43
N PRO A 2 13.06 -12.88 46.77
CA PRO A 2 13.04 -12.87 45.32
C PRO A 2 11.79 -12.13 44.85
N THR A 3 11.99 -10.99 44.23
CA THR A 3 10.93 -10.30 43.50
C THR A 3 10.65 -11.07 42.25
N LEU A 4 9.53 -11.75 42.23
CA LEU A 4 8.99 -12.34 41.01
C LEU A 4 8.61 -11.22 40.02
N ASN A 5 9.53 -10.96 39.11
CA ASN A 5 9.25 -10.07 38.01
C ASN A 5 8.43 -10.84 36.97
N LEU A 6 7.17 -11.00 37.28
CA LEU A 6 6.18 -11.48 36.33
C LEU A 6 6.02 -10.39 35.26
N LYS A 7 6.87 -10.43 34.25
CA LYS A 7 6.56 -9.75 33.00
C LYS A 7 5.26 -10.37 32.49
N LYS A 8 4.13 -9.80 32.88
CA LYS A 8 2.88 -10.05 32.20
C LYS A 8 3.15 -9.76 30.74
N LYS A 9 3.24 -10.82 29.94
CA LYS A 9 3.08 -10.68 28.51
C LYS A 9 1.69 -10.10 28.32
N THR A 10 1.63 -8.79 28.18
CA THR A 10 0.41 -8.16 27.67
C THR A 10 0.18 -8.82 26.34
N LYS A 11 -0.83 -9.67 26.27
CA LYS A 11 -1.40 -10.06 24.98
C LYS A 11 -1.65 -8.73 24.28
N LYS A 12 -0.86 -8.44 23.23
CA LYS A 12 -1.22 -7.37 22.34
C LYS A 12 -2.64 -7.69 21.91
N ASP A 13 -3.59 -6.91 22.41
CA ASP A 13 -4.95 -6.94 21.93
C ASP A 13 -4.87 -6.66 20.42
N ASN A 14 -4.89 -7.74 19.67
CA ASN A 14 -4.98 -7.71 18.21
C ASN A 14 -6.44 -7.43 17.83
N THR A 15 -7.04 -6.43 18.47
CA THR A 15 -8.38 -5.94 18.11
C THR A 15 -8.36 -5.16 16.78
N ARG A 16 -7.29 -5.35 15.99
CA ARG A 16 -7.24 -4.78 14.65
C ARG A 16 -8.20 -5.52 13.74
N ASN A 17 -9.44 -5.00 13.67
CA ASN A 17 -10.41 -5.31 12.62
C ASN A 17 -10.58 -6.80 12.31
N GLU A 18 -11.01 -7.57 13.31
CA GLU A 18 -11.41 -8.95 13.10
C GLU A 18 -12.59 -9.08 12.11
N HIS A 19 -13.19 -7.96 11.74
CA HIS A 19 -14.37 -7.90 10.87
C HIS A 19 -14.14 -7.28 9.50
N SER A 20 -12.89 -7.25 9.01
CA SER A 20 -12.70 -6.92 7.60
C SER A 20 -13.27 -8.06 6.74
N PRO A 21 -14.32 -7.81 5.95
CA PRO A 21 -15.03 -8.89 5.24
C PRO A 21 -14.14 -9.64 4.25
N ASN A 22 -13.03 -9.05 3.83
CA ASN A 22 -12.11 -9.65 2.88
C ASN A 22 -10.86 -10.28 3.51
N ARG A 23 -10.74 -10.26 4.84
CA ARG A 23 -9.51 -10.70 5.52
C ARG A 23 -9.17 -12.17 5.26
N GLU A 24 -10.12 -13.05 5.47
CA GLU A 24 -9.93 -14.49 5.26
C GLU A 24 -9.65 -14.81 3.79
N LEU A 25 -10.37 -14.16 2.90
CA LEU A 25 -10.20 -14.31 1.47
C LEU A 25 -8.80 -13.88 1.03
N ARG A 26 -8.31 -12.75 1.54
CA ARG A 26 -6.95 -12.25 1.29
C ARG A 26 -5.89 -13.23 1.79
N GLN A 27 -6.02 -13.73 3.01
CA GLN A 27 -5.08 -14.68 3.58
C GLN A 27 -4.98 -15.96 2.73
N LYS A 28 -6.11 -16.50 2.31
CA LYS A 28 -6.15 -17.68 1.44
C LYS A 28 -5.49 -17.40 0.09
N ALA A 29 -5.80 -16.26 -0.52
CA ALA A 29 -5.28 -15.90 -1.83
C ALA A 29 -3.75 -15.71 -1.82
N TYR A 30 -3.23 -14.98 -0.83
CA TYR A 30 -1.79 -14.73 -0.69
C TYR A 30 -0.98 -15.96 -0.26
N ASN A 31 -1.62 -16.99 0.27
CA ASN A 31 -0.97 -18.25 0.67
C ASN A 31 -0.93 -19.28 -0.47
N THR A 32 -1.43 -18.95 -1.64
CA THR A 32 -1.38 -19.87 -2.78
C THR A 32 0.01 -19.97 -3.40
N THR A 33 0.34 -21.12 -3.96
CA THR A 33 1.60 -21.32 -4.68
C THR A 33 1.69 -20.46 -5.94
N GLU A 34 0.57 -20.27 -6.63
CA GLU A 34 0.47 -19.43 -7.83
C GLU A 34 0.86 -17.98 -7.54
N TRP A 35 0.35 -17.42 -6.46
CA TRP A 35 0.71 -16.07 -6.03
C TRP A 35 2.19 -15.95 -5.67
N ARG A 36 2.71 -16.90 -4.90
CA ARG A 36 4.12 -16.88 -4.47
C ARG A 36 5.07 -16.91 -5.66
N LYS A 37 4.79 -17.75 -6.64
CA LYS A 37 5.59 -17.82 -7.87
C LYS A 37 5.51 -16.52 -8.69
N LEU A 38 4.31 -15.97 -8.83
CA LEU A 38 4.10 -14.72 -9.55
C LEU A 38 4.82 -13.56 -8.87
N ARG A 39 4.70 -13.46 -7.55
CA ARG A 39 5.37 -12.45 -6.75
C ARG A 39 6.88 -12.52 -6.88
N GLU A 40 7.45 -13.71 -6.75
CA GLU A 40 8.89 -13.94 -6.90
C GLU A 40 9.37 -13.56 -8.28
N SER A 41 8.68 -13.99 -9.31
CA SER A 41 8.99 -13.65 -10.70
C SER A 41 8.95 -12.14 -10.95
N TYR A 42 7.92 -11.46 -10.43
CA TYR A 42 7.77 -10.03 -10.58
C TYR A 42 8.91 -9.26 -9.89
N LEU A 43 9.25 -9.61 -8.66
CA LEU A 43 10.33 -8.97 -7.91
C LEU A 43 11.71 -9.21 -8.53
N LYS A 44 11.94 -10.35 -9.17
CA LYS A 44 13.18 -10.62 -9.92
C LYS A 44 13.32 -9.70 -11.14
N GLN A 45 12.23 -9.41 -11.81
CA GLN A 45 12.22 -8.53 -12.99
C GLN A 45 12.14 -7.05 -12.61
N HIS A 46 11.60 -6.73 -11.44
CA HIS A 46 11.46 -5.36 -10.93
C HIS A 46 12.06 -5.25 -9.51
N PRO A 47 13.38 -5.30 -9.38
CA PRO A 47 14.04 -5.32 -8.07
C PRO A 47 14.02 -3.97 -7.35
N VAL A 48 13.68 -2.90 -8.04
CA VAL A 48 13.65 -1.53 -7.52
C VAL A 48 12.22 -1.06 -7.35
N CYS A 49 11.93 -0.36 -6.24
CA CYS A 49 10.63 0.27 -6.00
C CYS A 49 10.26 1.20 -7.15
N GLU A 50 9.15 0.93 -7.82
CA GLU A 50 8.70 1.70 -8.98
C GLU A 50 8.28 3.12 -8.60
N GLU A 51 7.68 3.30 -7.42
CA GLU A 51 7.32 4.62 -6.88
C GLU A 51 8.55 5.47 -6.55
N CYS A 52 9.55 4.89 -5.88
CA CYS A 52 10.80 5.58 -5.59
C CYS A 52 11.54 5.97 -6.86
N LEU A 53 11.53 5.10 -7.85
CA LEU A 53 12.15 5.36 -9.14
C LEU A 53 11.52 6.56 -9.85
N ASN A 54 10.19 6.70 -9.79
CA ASN A 54 9.47 7.86 -10.31
C ASN A 54 9.84 9.16 -9.58
N LYS A 55 10.24 9.06 -8.31
CA LYS A 55 10.70 10.20 -7.50
C LYS A 55 12.20 10.49 -7.64
N GLY A 56 12.90 9.75 -8.50
CA GLY A 56 14.34 9.87 -8.68
C GLY A 56 15.19 9.18 -7.62
N LYS A 57 14.62 8.24 -6.87
CA LYS A 57 15.31 7.45 -5.83
C LYS A 57 15.44 6.00 -6.26
N VAL A 58 16.54 5.36 -5.91
CA VAL A 58 16.75 3.93 -6.10
C VAL A 58 16.63 3.23 -4.74
N THR A 59 15.53 2.54 -4.53
CA THR A 59 15.24 1.79 -3.30
C THR A 59 14.86 0.35 -3.68
N PRO A 60 15.41 -0.67 -2.99
CA PRO A 60 15.01 -2.05 -3.26
C PRO A 60 13.52 -2.27 -3.01
N ALA A 61 12.86 -2.96 -3.91
CA ALA A 61 11.48 -3.37 -3.74
C ALA A 61 11.41 -4.58 -2.81
N THR A 62 10.49 -4.56 -1.87
CA THR A 62 10.28 -5.64 -0.88
C THR A 62 8.90 -6.26 -0.97
N SER A 63 7.97 -5.59 -1.62
CA SER A 63 6.57 -6.00 -1.71
C SER A 63 6.03 -5.80 -3.10
N VAL A 64 4.99 -6.55 -3.43
CA VAL A 64 4.23 -6.41 -4.66
C VAL A 64 2.83 -5.90 -4.32
N HIS A 65 2.43 -4.81 -4.94
CA HIS A 65 1.15 -4.17 -4.76
C HIS A 65 0.27 -4.36 -6.00
N HIS A 66 -1.02 -4.55 -5.80
CA HIS A 66 -2.00 -4.55 -6.88
C HIS A 66 -2.45 -3.12 -7.17
N LYS A 67 -2.32 -2.69 -8.41
CA LYS A 67 -2.76 -1.34 -8.84
C LYS A 67 -4.25 -1.17 -8.68
N GLU A 68 -5.02 -2.16 -9.11
CA GLU A 68 -6.46 -2.25 -8.91
C GLU A 68 -6.76 -3.40 -7.96
N THR A 69 -7.57 -3.16 -6.94
CA THR A 69 -7.88 -4.20 -5.95
C THR A 69 -8.64 -5.35 -6.56
N PRO A 70 -8.15 -6.60 -6.42
CA PRO A 70 -8.87 -7.77 -6.87
C PRO A 70 -9.95 -8.24 -5.89
N PHE A 71 -10.04 -7.61 -4.71
CA PHE A 71 -10.97 -7.98 -3.66
C PHE A 71 -12.10 -6.96 -3.57
N LYS A 72 -13.30 -7.36 -3.94
CA LYS A 72 -14.51 -6.53 -3.82
C LYS A 72 -15.68 -7.38 -3.32
N ASN A 73 -16.46 -6.86 -2.37
CA ASN A 73 -17.70 -7.49 -1.89
C ASN A 73 -17.52 -8.96 -1.48
N ASN A 74 -16.48 -9.30 -0.72
CA ASN A 74 -16.15 -10.67 -0.32
C ASN A 74 -15.88 -11.64 -1.48
N THR A 75 -15.56 -11.11 -2.66
CA THR A 75 -15.18 -11.90 -3.81
C THR A 75 -13.78 -11.52 -4.29
N ILE A 76 -13.12 -12.48 -4.94
CA ILE A 76 -11.84 -12.27 -5.57
C ILE A 76 -11.99 -12.32 -7.09
N ASN A 77 -11.41 -11.33 -7.77
CA ASN A 77 -11.20 -11.41 -9.21
C ASN A 77 -9.82 -12.02 -9.48
N LYS A 78 -9.77 -13.30 -9.78
CA LYS A 78 -8.52 -14.03 -10.02
C LYS A 78 -7.73 -13.47 -11.20
N ASN A 79 -8.40 -12.98 -12.22
CA ASN A 79 -7.75 -12.36 -13.37
C ASN A 79 -6.96 -11.12 -12.98
N LEU A 80 -7.54 -10.25 -12.16
CA LEU A 80 -6.84 -9.07 -11.62
C LEU A 80 -5.76 -9.46 -10.60
N PHE A 81 -6.02 -10.47 -9.80
CA PHE A 81 -5.10 -10.93 -8.76
C PHE A 81 -3.80 -11.50 -9.34
N LEU A 82 -3.89 -12.24 -10.41
CA LEU A 82 -2.76 -12.89 -11.08
C LEU A 82 -2.31 -12.18 -12.35
N ASP A 83 -2.83 -10.99 -12.63
CA ASP A 83 -2.44 -10.20 -13.79
C ASP A 83 -1.10 -9.50 -13.52
N TYR A 84 -0.08 -9.86 -14.27
CA TYR A 84 1.25 -9.28 -14.19
C TYR A 84 1.22 -7.75 -14.38
N ASN A 85 0.37 -7.26 -15.28
CA ASN A 85 0.25 -5.82 -15.57
C ASN A 85 -0.47 -5.03 -14.47
N ASN A 86 -1.16 -5.72 -13.57
CA ASN A 86 -1.81 -5.12 -12.41
C ASN A 86 -0.90 -5.05 -11.18
N LEU A 87 0.35 -5.48 -11.29
CA LEU A 87 1.30 -5.51 -10.20
C LEU A 87 2.25 -4.31 -10.26
N MET A 88 2.72 -3.93 -9.08
CA MET A 88 3.75 -2.91 -8.91
C MET A 88 4.69 -3.31 -7.78
N ALA A 89 6.00 -3.25 -8.04
CA ALA A 89 7.01 -3.50 -7.02
C ALA A 89 7.23 -2.23 -6.19
N VAL A 90 7.12 -2.33 -4.89
CA VAL A 90 7.23 -1.19 -3.97
C VAL A 90 8.09 -1.53 -2.76
N CYS A 91 8.72 -0.52 -2.17
CA CYS A 91 9.36 -0.64 -0.87
C CYS A 91 8.30 -0.57 0.24
N HIS A 92 8.71 -0.92 1.44
CA HIS A 92 7.79 -0.94 2.59
C HIS A 92 7.12 0.42 2.84
N GLU A 93 7.86 1.50 2.76
CA GLU A 93 7.36 2.85 2.99
C GLU A 93 6.34 3.28 1.94
N CYS A 94 6.65 3.09 0.65
CA CYS A 94 5.74 3.40 -0.44
C CYS A 94 4.48 2.54 -0.40
N HIS A 95 4.61 1.27 -0.04
CA HIS A 95 3.47 0.37 0.12
C HIS A 95 2.50 0.87 1.20
N ALA A 96 3.03 1.30 2.35
CA ALA A 96 2.24 1.88 3.42
C ALA A 96 1.55 3.19 2.99
N GLU A 97 2.25 4.07 2.26
CA GLU A 97 1.68 5.32 1.74
C GLU A 97 0.53 5.08 0.76
N ILE A 98 0.69 4.12 -0.15
CA ILE A 98 -0.35 3.76 -1.12
C ILE A 98 -1.59 3.23 -0.41
N HIS A 99 -1.43 2.34 0.58
CA HIS A 99 -2.54 1.82 1.36
C HIS A 99 -3.26 2.92 2.15
N ASN A 100 -2.53 3.86 2.72
CA ASN A 100 -3.11 5.00 3.43
C ASN A 100 -3.93 5.88 2.49
N ARG A 101 -3.46 6.13 1.29
CA ARG A 101 -4.22 6.88 0.26
C ARG A 101 -5.49 6.16 -0.15
N GLU A 102 -5.43 4.85 -0.37
CA GLU A 102 -6.59 4.03 -0.74
C GLU A 102 -7.65 3.96 0.36
N GLN A 103 -7.23 4.03 1.62
CA GLN A 103 -8.12 4.03 2.78
C GLN A 103 -8.66 5.42 3.14
N GLY A 104 -8.33 6.44 2.37
CA GLY A 104 -8.76 7.81 2.60
C GLY A 104 -8.04 8.53 3.73
N HIS A 105 -6.91 8.02 4.20
CA HIS A 105 -6.06 8.73 5.15
C HIS A 105 -5.36 9.89 4.45
N ILE A 106 -5.73 11.10 4.84
CA ILE A 106 -5.10 12.32 4.33
C ILE A 106 -3.84 12.58 5.14
N THR A 107 -2.69 12.61 4.49
CA THR A 107 -1.43 13.01 5.10
C THR A 107 -1.26 14.52 5.05
N VAL A 108 -0.38 15.06 5.90
CA VAL A 108 -0.05 16.49 5.87
C VAL A 108 0.50 16.90 4.50
N GLN A 109 1.27 16.03 3.86
CA GLN A 109 1.80 16.28 2.52
C GLN A 109 0.71 16.35 1.46
N ASP A 110 -0.33 15.53 1.56
CA ASP A 110 -1.49 15.59 0.65
C ASP A 110 -2.22 16.92 0.78
N VAL A 111 -2.39 17.40 2.00
CA VAL A 111 -3.00 18.73 2.27
C VAL A 111 -2.14 19.85 1.70
N LEU A 112 -0.83 19.80 1.91
CA LEU A 112 0.09 20.80 1.37
C LEU A 112 0.11 20.81 -0.16
N LYS A 113 0.04 19.64 -0.78
CA LYS A 113 -0.05 19.51 -2.24
C LYS A 113 -1.35 20.10 -2.79
N GLN A 114 -2.48 19.83 -2.14
CA GLN A 114 -3.78 20.40 -2.52
C GLN A 114 -3.79 21.90 -2.39
N LEU A 115 -3.18 22.44 -1.33
CA LEU A 115 -3.04 23.89 -1.16
C LEU A 115 -2.15 24.53 -2.23
N ALA A 116 -1.06 23.87 -2.60
CA ALA A 116 -0.19 24.33 -3.67
C ALA A 116 -0.92 24.36 -5.02
N ASP A 117 -1.70 23.33 -5.33
CA ASP A 117 -2.50 23.26 -6.56
C ASP A 117 -3.57 24.37 -6.60
N LEU A 118 -4.20 24.68 -5.48
CA LEU A 118 -5.17 25.80 -5.36
C LEU A 118 -4.50 27.16 -5.55
N LEU A 119 -3.29 27.34 -5.05
CA LEU A 119 -2.53 28.58 -5.22
C LEU A 119 -2.09 28.76 -6.68
N ASP A 120 -1.73 27.69 -7.38
CA ASP A 120 -1.39 27.73 -8.80
C ASP A 120 -2.61 28.08 -9.68
N GLU A 121 -3.80 27.58 -9.35
CA GLU A 121 -5.04 27.95 -10.03
C GLU A 121 -5.36 29.44 -9.88
N ASN A 122 -5.20 30.00 -8.70
CA ASN A 122 -5.36 31.44 -8.44
C ASN A 122 -4.34 32.29 -9.22
N LYS A 123 -3.13 31.77 -9.40
CA LYS A 123 -2.07 32.44 -10.14
C LYS A 123 -2.37 32.54 -11.65
N THR A 124 -3.00 31.51 -12.20
CA THR A 124 -3.41 31.46 -13.61
C THR A 124 -4.56 32.45 -13.89
N ASP A 125 -5.49 32.60 -12.97
CA ASP A 125 -6.59 33.56 -13.10
C ASP A 125 -6.13 35.01 -13.05
N GLU A 126 -5.12 35.35 -12.25
CA GLU A 126 -4.52 36.67 -12.18
C GLU A 126 -3.75 37.03 -13.48
N GLU A 127 -3.09 36.06 -14.11
CA GLU A 127 -2.40 36.26 -15.39
C GLU A 127 -3.39 36.47 -16.55
N LEU A 128 -4.60 35.90 -16.48
CA LEU A 128 -5.65 36.05 -17.51
C LEU A 128 -6.36 37.38 -17.46
N GLU A 129 -6.35 38.12 -16.34
CA GLU A 129 -6.97 39.44 -16.19
C GLU A 129 -6.07 40.60 -16.64
N GLN A 130 -4.85 40.32 -16.98
CA GLN A 130 -3.91 41.30 -17.56
C GLN A 130 -3.91 41.21 -19.09
#